data_2878de5920ebbbca5928035f2b6ae35c
#
_entry.id   2878de5920ebbbca5928035f2b6ae35c
#
_cell.length_a   1.000
_cell.length_b   1.000
_cell.length_c   1.000
_cell.angle_alpha   90.00
_cell.angle_beta   90.00
_cell.angle_gamma   90.00
#
_symmetry.space_group_name_H-M   'P 1'
#
loop_
_entity.id
_entity.type
_entity.pdbx_description
1 polymer ?
#
loop_
_entity_poly.entity_id
_entity_poly.type
_entity_poly.pdbx_seq_one_letter_code
_entity_poly.pdbx_strand_id
1 'polypeptide(L)'
;MKKLIALVLAVVCVLGLSGCNNKTVNIDLPFEVGDVENIEMYHFVGAPVPAEKKVIVAEETIKNLYDMFEGLSLELKEVEETAGAEITSFRFNLSDGTSYELIYGCYGVKTGNLKSSTDNFEYFTSADISSYWSNTDLEAVPVEESELPN
;
A
#
# COMPACT_ATOMS: atom_id res chain seq x y z
N MET A 1 48.54 -12.98 23.15
CA MET A 1 47.71 -13.69 22.18
C MET A 1 46.23 -13.66 22.58
N LYS A 2 45.82 -14.11 23.76
CA LYS A 2 44.38 -14.11 24.17
C LYS A 2 43.69 -12.73 24.14
N LYS A 3 44.40 -11.65 24.51
CA LYS A 3 43.84 -10.26 24.47
C LYS A 3 43.66 -9.74 23.05
N LEU A 4 44.50 -10.16 22.10
CA LEU A 4 44.40 -9.76 20.69
C LEU A 4 43.22 -10.46 20.02
N ILE A 5 42.94 -11.73 20.34
CA ILE A 5 41.81 -12.51 19.82
C ILE A 5 40.50 -11.90 20.32
N ALA A 6 40.41 -11.49 21.60
CA ALA A 6 39.23 -10.83 22.15
C ALA A 6 38.94 -9.49 21.48
N LEU A 7 39.97 -8.70 21.15
CA LEU A 7 39.82 -7.43 20.46
C LEU A 7 39.32 -7.62 19.01
N VAL A 8 39.85 -8.62 18.30
CA VAL A 8 39.40 -8.92 16.92
C VAL A 8 37.96 -9.42 16.91
N LEU A 9 37.55 -10.25 17.89
CA LEU A 9 36.17 -10.71 18.03
C LEU A 9 35.21 -9.54 18.30
N ALA A 10 35.59 -8.58 19.15
CA ALA A 10 34.77 -7.41 19.46
C ALA A 10 34.59 -6.51 18.21
N VAL A 11 35.62 -6.33 17.39
CA VAL A 11 35.54 -5.54 16.15
C VAL A 11 34.65 -6.22 15.11
N VAL A 12 34.71 -7.55 15.00
CA VAL A 12 33.84 -8.31 14.07
C VAL A 12 32.37 -8.23 14.51
N CYS A 13 32.08 -8.25 15.81
CA CYS A 13 30.71 -8.08 16.32
C CYS A 13 30.14 -6.68 16.04
N VAL A 14 30.96 -5.63 16.10
CA VAL A 14 30.51 -4.24 15.82
C VAL A 14 30.24 -4.04 14.32
N LEU A 15 30.99 -4.69 13.42
CA LEU A 15 30.78 -4.62 11.99
C LEU A 15 29.57 -5.44 11.51
N GLY A 16 29.13 -6.43 12.29
CA GLY A 16 27.96 -7.24 11.98
C GLY A 16 26.63 -6.56 12.34
N LEU A 17 26.64 -5.41 13.02
CA LEU A 17 25.42 -4.66 13.40
C LEU A 17 25.05 -3.56 12.39
N SER A 18 25.72 -3.43 11.26
CA SER A 18 25.22 -2.65 10.13
C SER A 18 24.05 -3.41 9.48
N GLY A 19 22.98 -3.54 10.25
CA GLY A 19 21.70 -4.07 9.79
C GLY A 19 21.20 -3.26 8.59
N CYS A 20 20.60 -3.94 7.65
CA CYS A 20 19.95 -3.37 6.48
C CYS A 20 19.21 -2.09 6.87
N ASN A 21 19.74 -0.96 6.43
CA ASN A 21 19.09 0.33 6.61
C ASN A 21 18.03 0.42 5.50
N ASN A 22 16.91 -0.30 5.66
CA ASN A 22 15.78 -0.15 4.77
C ASN A 22 15.34 1.31 4.84
N LYS A 23 15.48 2.03 3.73
CA LYS A 23 15.02 3.40 3.66
C LYS A 23 13.50 3.36 3.71
N THR A 24 12.93 3.93 4.76
CA THR A 24 11.49 4.13 4.93
C THR A 24 11.09 5.43 4.26
N VAL A 25 9.94 5.41 3.58
CA VAL A 25 9.30 6.56 2.95
C VAL A 25 7.87 6.63 3.46
N ASN A 26 7.37 7.79 3.77
CA ASN A 26 5.96 8.03 4.04
C ASN A 26 5.29 8.50 2.75
N ILE A 27 4.01 8.17 2.58
CA ILE A 27 3.20 8.75 1.53
C ILE A 27 2.83 10.17 1.96
N ASP A 28 2.86 11.08 1.00
CA ASP A 28 2.33 12.43 1.12
C ASP A 28 1.27 12.56 0.00
N LEU A 29 0.01 12.49 0.37
CA LEU A 29 -1.07 12.59 -0.60
C LEU A 29 -1.15 14.02 -1.13
N PRO A 30 -1.18 14.24 -2.46
CA PRO A 30 -1.09 15.58 -3.05
C PRO A 30 -2.40 16.39 -2.98
N PHE A 31 -3.30 16.06 -2.06
CA PHE A 31 -4.59 16.71 -1.84
C PHE A 31 -4.98 16.63 -0.36
N GLU A 32 -5.87 17.51 0.06
CA GLU A 32 -6.39 17.51 1.44
C GLU A 32 -7.60 16.58 1.55
N VAL A 33 -7.84 16.01 2.74
CA VAL A 33 -8.98 15.14 2.97
C VAL A 33 -10.33 15.80 2.65
N GLY A 34 -10.43 17.13 2.84
CA GLY A 34 -11.63 17.91 2.54
C GLY A 34 -11.93 18.05 1.03
N ASP A 35 -10.96 17.73 0.17
CA ASP A 35 -11.15 17.75 -1.28
C ASP A 35 -11.73 16.43 -1.81
N VAL A 36 -11.79 15.38 -0.98
CA VAL A 36 -12.27 14.06 -1.40
C VAL A 36 -13.80 14.00 -1.35
N GLU A 37 -14.46 13.82 -2.50
CA GLU A 37 -15.90 13.62 -2.58
C GLU A 37 -16.32 12.18 -2.24
N ASN A 38 -15.57 11.21 -2.75
CA ASN A 38 -15.78 9.79 -2.47
C ASN A 38 -14.51 8.99 -2.76
N ILE A 39 -14.48 7.74 -2.24
CA ILE A 39 -13.42 6.78 -2.57
C ILE A 39 -14.09 5.56 -3.21
N GLU A 40 -13.67 5.21 -4.41
CA GLU A 40 -14.01 3.93 -5.03
C GLU A 40 -12.91 2.92 -4.67
N MET A 41 -13.32 1.84 -4.03
CA MET A 41 -12.44 0.72 -3.67
C MET A 41 -12.74 -0.46 -4.59
N TYR A 42 -11.73 -0.93 -5.31
CA TYR A 42 -11.82 -2.05 -6.26
C TYR A 42 -11.08 -3.26 -5.72
N HIS A 43 -11.58 -4.45 -6.06
CA HIS A 43 -10.99 -5.69 -5.59
C HIS A 43 -11.11 -6.82 -6.63
N PHE A 44 -10.03 -7.58 -6.78
CA PHE A 44 -10.00 -8.83 -7.55
C PHE A 44 -8.86 -9.74 -7.09
N VAL A 45 -8.94 -11.03 -7.47
CA VAL A 45 -7.92 -12.02 -7.13
C VAL A 45 -7.42 -12.70 -8.41
N GLY A 46 -6.13 -12.63 -8.65
CA GLY A 46 -5.45 -13.27 -9.77
C GLY A 46 -5.64 -12.56 -11.10
N ALA A 47 -6.82 -12.67 -11.67
CA ALA A 47 -7.18 -12.00 -12.92
C ALA A 47 -8.04 -10.76 -12.64
N PRO A 48 -7.93 -9.71 -13.47
CA PRO A 48 -8.70 -8.48 -13.27
C PRO A 48 -10.21 -8.65 -13.51
N VAL A 49 -10.65 -9.80 -13.96
CA VAL A 49 -12.07 -10.12 -14.18
C VAL A 49 -12.36 -11.52 -13.62
N PRO A 50 -13.41 -11.69 -12.76
CA PRO A 50 -14.34 -10.66 -12.30
C PRO A 50 -13.71 -9.74 -11.22
N ALA A 51 -14.00 -8.47 -11.33
CA ALA A 51 -13.66 -7.48 -10.31
C ALA A 51 -14.93 -6.87 -9.71
N GLU A 52 -14.81 -6.35 -8.50
CA GLU A 52 -15.89 -5.73 -7.76
C GLU A 52 -15.49 -4.36 -7.25
N LYS A 53 -16.47 -3.49 -7.04
CA LYS A 53 -16.28 -2.13 -6.52
C LYS A 53 -17.21 -1.85 -5.34
N LYS A 54 -16.69 -1.13 -4.35
CA LYS A 54 -17.46 -0.48 -3.27
C LYS A 54 -17.22 1.02 -3.34
N VAL A 55 -18.27 1.82 -3.10
CA VAL A 55 -18.18 3.30 -3.10
C VAL A 55 -18.37 3.83 -1.69
N ILE A 56 -17.37 4.54 -1.18
CA ILE A 56 -17.32 5.11 0.16
C ILE A 56 -17.61 6.59 0.06
N VAL A 57 -18.72 7.02 0.66
CA VAL A 57 -19.18 8.43 0.70
C VAL A 57 -19.26 8.98 2.13
N ALA A 58 -19.11 8.14 3.14
CA ALA A 58 -19.17 8.57 4.53
C ALA A 58 -17.87 9.32 4.90
N GLU A 59 -17.98 10.58 5.27
CA GLU A 59 -16.82 11.46 5.60
C GLU A 59 -15.88 10.83 6.64
N GLU A 60 -16.42 10.18 7.68
CA GLU A 60 -15.61 9.51 8.71
C GLU A 60 -14.77 8.37 8.11
N THR A 61 -15.35 7.59 7.19
CA THR A 61 -14.64 6.48 6.53
C THR A 61 -13.60 7.00 5.55
N ILE A 62 -13.92 8.05 4.80
CA ILE A 62 -12.98 8.75 3.91
C ILE A 62 -11.79 9.25 4.73
N LYS A 63 -12.06 9.95 5.85
CA LYS A 63 -10.99 10.46 6.72
C LYS A 63 -10.12 9.33 7.28
N ASN A 64 -10.71 8.23 7.73
CA ASN A 64 -9.97 7.10 8.27
C ASN A 64 -9.04 6.46 7.23
N LEU A 65 -9.50 6.32 5.98
CA LEU A 65 -8.69 5.82 4.87
C LEU A 65 -7.57 6.80 4.50
N TYR A 66 -7.87 8.08 4.41
CA TYR A 66 -6.89 9.13 4.16
C TYR A 66 -5.77 9.11 5.20
N ASP A 67 -6.13 9.19 6.49
CA ASP A 67 -5.18 9.16 7.60
C ASP A 67 -4.35 7.86 7.61
N MET A 68 -4.96 6.74 7.24
CA MET A 68 -4.25 5.46 7.13
C MET A 68 -3.17 5.52 6.06
N PHE A 69 -3.47 6.03 4.86
CA PHE A 69 -2.48 6.13 3.79
C PHE A 69 -1.38 7.13 4.12
N GLU A 70 -1.69 8.30 4.67
CA GLU A 70 -0.70 9.28 5.12
C GLU A 70 0.22 8.75 6.24
N GLY A 71 -0.32 7.87 7.08
CA GLY A 71 0.43 7.23 8.18
C GLY A 71 1.25 6.01 7.76
N LEU A 72 1.16 5.56 6.49
CA LEU A 72 1.87 4.37 6.04
C LEU A 72 3.37 4.59 5.98
N SER A 73 4.09 3.67 6.62
CA SER A 73 5.53 3.54 6.46
C SER A 73 5.83 2.50 5.38
N LEU A 74 6.42 2.96 4.29
CA LEU A 74 6.78 2.17 3.13
C LEU A 74 8.29 1.95 3.08
N GLU A 75 8.72 0.88 2.44
CA GLU A 75 10.14 0.56 2.27
C GLU A 75 10.53 0.54 0.79
N LEU A 76 11.68 1.11 0.48
CA LEU A 76 12.31 0.99 -0.84
C LEU A 76 12.88 -0.43 -1.00
N LYS A 77 12.02 -1.37 -1.33
CA LYS A 77 12.35 -2.78 -1.49
C LYS A 77 11.55 -3.35 -2.64
N GLU A 78 12.22 -4.07 -3.52
CA GLU A 78 11.54 -4.84 -4.58
C GLU A 78 10.71 -5.97 -3.95
N VAL A 79 9.53 -6.19 -4.53
CA VAL A 79 8.63 -7.29 -4.17
C VAL A 79 8.47 -8.17 -5.39
N GLU A 80 8.69 -9.47 -5.24
CA GLU A 80 8.34 -10.42 -6.30
C GLU A 80 6.83 -10.54 -6.39
N GLU A 81 6.28 -10.09 -7.51
CA GLU A 81 4.87 -10.27 -7.83
C GLU A 81 4.55 -11.76 -7.98
N THR A 82 3.52 -12.22 -7.30
CA THR A 82 3.10 -13.61 -7.33
C THR A 82 1.81 -13.74 -8.13
N ALA A 83 1.76 -14.67 -9.05
CA ALA A 83 0.54 -14.99 -9.78
C ALA A 83 -0.58 -15.40 -8.80
N GLY A 84 -1.77 -14.86 -9.00
CA GLY A 84 -2.91 -15.09 -8.11
C GLY A 84 -2.96 -14.16 -6.91
N ALA A 85 -2.19 -13.07 -6.92
CA ALA A 85 -2.23 -12.05 -5.89
C ALA A 85 -3.63 -11.43 -5.74
N GLU A 86 -3.93 -11.02 -4.52
CA GLU A 86 -5.10 -10.22 -4.20
C GLU A 86 -4.77 -8.75 -4.44
N ILE A 87 -5.57 -8.08 -5.27
CA ILE A 87 -5.39 -6.66 -5.58
C ILE A 87 -6.53 -5.86 -4.97
N THR A 88 -6.20 -4.82 -4.24
CA THR A 88 -7.16 -3.84 -3.72
C THR A 88 -6.71 -2.45 -4.16
N SER A 89 -7.54 -1.77 -4.94
CA SER A 89 -7.21 -0.44 -5.46
C SER A 89 -8.15 0.62 -4.91
N PHE A 90 -7.66 1.84 -4.79
CA PHE A 90 -8.40 2.97 -4.25
C PHE A 90 -8.30 4.14 -5.23
N ARG A 91 -9.44 4.65 -5.67
CA ARG A 91 -9.54 5.88 -6.45
C ARG A 91 -10.20 6.94 -5.59
N PHE A 92 -9.44 7.95 -5.22
CA PHE A 92 -9.92 9.15 -4.55
C PHE A 92 -10.45 10.10 -5.60
N ASN A 93 -11.77 10.29 -5.65
CA ASN A 93 -12.40 11.26 -6.53
C ASN A 93 -12.46 12.61 -5.83
N LEU A 94 -11.88 13.64 -6.46
CA LEU A 94 -11.70 14.96 -5.85
C LEU A 94 -12.77 15.95 -6.37
N SER A 95 -13.07 16.96 -5.57
CA SER A 95 -14.09 17.97 -5.83
C SER A 95 -13.80 18.86 -7.05
N ASP A 96 -12.56 18.88 -7.53
CA ASP A 96 -12.15 19.56 -8.76
C ASP A 96 -12.36 18.70 -10.03
N GLY A 97 -12.88 17.48 -9.89
CA GLY A 97 -13.13 16.51 -10.95
C GLY A 97 -11.92 15.68 -11.34
N THR A 98 -10.80 15.82 -10.64
CA THR A 98 -9.64 14.93 -10.82
C THR A 98 -9.74 13.70 -9.93
N SER A 99 -8.86 12.71 -10.15
CA SER A 99 -8.75 11.55 -9.28
C SER A 99 -7.30 11.18 -8.99
N TYR A 100 -7.08 10.54 -7.84
CA TYR A 100 -5.80 10.00 -7.43
C TYR A 100 -5.94 8.51 -7.15
N GLU A 101 -5.00 7.70 -7.63
CA GLU A 101 -5.12 6.25 -7.59
C GLU A 101 -3.96 5.61 -6.82
N LEU A 102 -4.34 4.68 -5.92
CA LEU A 102 -3.42 3.82 -5.20
C LEU A 102 -3.81 2.35 -5.45
N ILE A 103 -2.83 1.52 -5.78
CA ILE A 103 -3.03 0.09 -6.05
C ILE A 103 -2.17 -0.71 -5.08
N TYR A 104 -2.83 -1.54 -4.27
CA TYR A 104 -2.17 -2.44 -3.34
C TYR A 104 -2.24 -3.88 -3.86
N GLY A 105 -1.07 -4.50 -4.03
CA GLY A 105 -0.93 -5.93 -4.30
C GLY A 105 -0.54 -6.69 -3.04
N CYS A 106 -1.33 -7.69 -2.65
CA CYS A 106 -1.04 -8.59 -1.54
C CYS A 106 -0.44 -9.89 -2.07
N TYR A 107 0.83 -10.13 -1.80
CA TYR A 107 1.56 -11.32 -2.29
C TYR A 107 1.80 -12.37 -1.20
N GLY A 108 1.37 -12.11 0.02
CA GLY A 108 1.51 -13.00 1.16
C GLY A 108 1.28 -12.29 2.49
N VAL A 109 1.41 -13.04 3.58
CA VAL A 109 1.25 -12.48 4.94
C VAL A 109 2.27 -11.36 5.18
N LYS A 110 1.79 -10.14 5.43
CA LYS A 110 2.63 -8.94 5.61
C LYS A 110 3.62 -8.70 4.46
N THR A 111 3.22 -9.04 3.26
CA THR A 111 4.04 -8.88 2.06
C THR A 111 3.18 -8.34 0.94
N GLY A 112 3.32 -7.07 0.68
CA GLY A 112 2.62 -6.41 -0.42
C GLY A 112 3.41 -5.23 -0.93
N ASN A 113 2.94 -4.67 -2.03
CA ASN A 113 3.40 -3.39 -2.52
C ASN A 113 2.25 -2.41 -2.67
N LEU A 114 2.56 -1.15 -2.55
CA LEU A 114 1.65 -0.05 -2.84
C LEU A 114 2.26 0.79 -3.95
N LYS A 115 1.50 1.02 -5.00
CA LYS A 115 1.93 1.82 -6.15
C LYS A 115 0.91 2.90 -6.49
N SER A 116 1.41 3.98 -7.09
CA SER A 116 0.60 5.01 -7.74
C SER A 116 1.14 5.26 -9.13
N SER A 117 0.28 5.19 -10.14
CA SER A 117 0.62 5.59 -11.51
C SER A 117 0.68 7.11 -11.64
N THR A 118 -0.05 7.86 -10.81
CA THR A 118 -0.07 9.32 -10.79
C THR A 118 1.27 9.89 -10.35
N ASP A 119 1.85 9.37 -9.24
CA ASP A 119 3.14 9.82 -8.69
C ASP A 119 4.31 8.93 -9.10
N ASN A 120 4.05 7.88 -9.88
CA ASN A 120 5.04 6.95 -10.39
C ASN A 120 5.95 6.37 -9.30
N PHE A 121 5.35 5.85 -8.22
CA PHE A 121 6.06 5.12 -7.18
C PHE A 121 5.54 3.69 -7.03
N GLU A 122 6.41 2.84 -6.52
CA GLU A 122 6.10 1.48 -6.08
C GLU A 122 6.98 1.13 -4.88
N TYR A 123 6.36 0.83 -3.74
CA TYR A 123 7.04 0.58 -2.49
C TYR A 123 6.47 -0.64 -1.77
N PHE A 124 7.35 -1.37 -1.10
CA PHE A 124 6.95 -2.46 -0.21
C PHE A 124 6.23 -1.92 1.03
N THR A 125 5.21 -2.66 1.46
CA THR A 125 4.58 -2.48 2.77
C THR A 125 4.23 -3.81 3.42
N SER A 126 4.35 -3.86 4.75
CA SER A 126 3.86 -4.96 5.58
C SER A 126 2.48 -4.69 6.17
N ALA A 127 1.85 -3.57 5.81
CA ALA A 127 0.51 -3.22 6.24
C ALA A 127 -0.53 -4.13 5.57
N ASP A 128 -1.59 -4.46 6.31
CA ASP A 128 -2.73 -5.22 5.81
C ASP A 128 -3.79 -4.27 5.23
N ILE A 129 -3.53 -3.81 3.99
CA ILE A 129 -4.43 -2.88 3.31
C ILE A 129 -5.62 -3.62 2.70
N SER A 130 -5.45 -4.87 2.25
CA SER A 130 -6.55 -5.64 1.65
C SER A 130 -7.69 -5.92 2.62
N SER A 131 -7.41 -5.96 3.93
CA SER A 131 -8.45 -6.14 4.95
C SER A 131 -9.53 -5.05 4.95
N TYR A 132 -9.23 -3.86 4.41
CA TYR A 132 -10.23 -2.79 4.26
C TYR A 132 -11.39 -3.21 3.36
N TRP A 133 -11.13 -3.99 2.32
CA TRP A 133 -12.19 -4.55 1.47
C TRP A 133 -13.17 -5.39 2.27
N SER A 134 -12.65 -6.34 3.05
CA SER A 134 -13.47 -7.27 3.84
C SER A 134 -14.19 -6.59 5.02
N ASN A 135 -13.56 -5.58 5.61
CA ASN A 135 -14.06 -4.90 6.80
C ASN A 135 -15.04 -3.75 6.48
N THR A 136 -15.13 -3.33 5.22
CA THR A 136 -16.07 -2.29 4.80
C THR A 136 -17.42 -2.92 4.48
N ASP A 137 -18.43 -2.66 5.33
CA ASP A 137 -19.80 -3.17 5.17
C ASP A 137 -20.60 -2.32 4.17
N LEU A 138 -20.21 -2.45 2.89
CA LEU A 138 -20.88 -1.84 1.75
C LEU A 138 -21.18 -2.89 0.71
N GLU A 139 -22.26 -2.71 -0.05
CA GLU A 139 -22.59 -3.57 -1.18
C GLU A 139 -21.52 -3.46 -2.26
N ALA A 140 -20.99 -4.60 -2.68
CA ALA A 140 -20.06 -4.70 -3.78
C ALA A 140 -20.83 -4.86 -5.10
N VAL A 141 -20.42 -4.13 -6.12
CA VAL A 141 -20.99 -4.22 -7.47
C VAL A 141 -19.93 -4.69 -8.45
N PRO A 142 -20.26 -5.59 -9.39
CA PRO A 142 -19.32 -6.00 -10.43
C PRO A 142 -18.95 -4.84 -11.34
N VAL A 143 -17.71 -4.82 -11.80
CA VAL A 143 -17.18 -3.80 -12.73
C VAL A 143 -16.40 -4.44 -13.86
N GLU A 144 -16.32 -3.72 -14.97
CA GLU A 144 -15.50 -4.12 -16.12
C GLU A 144 -14.01 -3.79 -15.88
N GLU A 145 -13.13 -4.54 -16.54
CA GLU A 145 -11.67 -4.33 -16.44
C GLU A 145 -11.25 -2.89 -16.78
N SER A 146 -11.95 -2.25 -17.71
CA SER A 146 -11.68 -0.86 -18.13
C SER A 146 -11.96 0.21 -17.08
N GLU A 147 -12.67 -0.15 -16.00
CA GLU A 147 -12.95 0.75 -14.87
C GLU A 147 -11.88 0.71 -13.78
N LEU A 148 -11.01 -0.31 -13.83
CA LEU A 148 -9.99 -0.51 -12.80
C LEU A 148 -8.92 0.60 -12.86
N PRO A 149 -8.37 1.01 -11.71
CA PRO A 149 -7.17 1.81 -11.62
C PRO A 149 -5.97 1.14 -12.34
N ASN A 150 -5.14 1.96 -13.01
CA ASN A 150 -4.01 1.50 -13.83
C ASN A 150 -2.67 1.94 -13.26
#